data_6bf529ef000e5e79c192e85b133175e4
#
_entry.id   6bf529ef000e5e79c192e85b133175e4
#
_cell.length_a   1.000
_cell.length_b   1.000
_cell.length_c   1.000
_cell.angle_alpha   90.00
_cell.angle_beta   90.00
_cell.angle_gamma   90.00
#
_symmetry.space_group_name_H-M   'P 1'
#
loop_
_entity.id
_entity.type
_entity.pdbx_description
1 polymer ?
#
loop_
_entity_poly.entity_id
_entity_poly.type
_entity_poly.pdbx_seq_one_letter_code
_entity_poly.pdbx_strand_id
1 'polypeptide(L)'
;MVPYTPQQNSVAEWKNHTLKEMSNCMIQSKGLSLQYWAEAINCANYIFNCTPTTVLHGITLEEEWSKIKPDVSHFRLFGCEAWAHIPAEKQKALQPKSEKCIFVNIMKMSKAIDFFSHTLMI
;
A
#
# COMPACT_ATOMS: atom_id res chain seq x y z
N MET A 1 25.20 -10.33 -16.63
CA MET A 1 24.03 -9.56 -17.12
C MET A 1 24.51 -8.54 -18.14
N VAL A 2 23.95 -8.57 -19.32
CA VAL A 2 24.28 -7.61 -20.36
C VAL A 2 23.49 -6.32 -20.10
N PRO A 3 24.10 -5.18 -19.80
CA PRO A 3 23.37 -3.93 -19.59
C PRO A 3 22.71 -3.46 -20.90
N TYR A 4 21.56 -2.80 -20.74
CA TYR A 4 20.81 -2.16 -21.82
C TYR A 4 20.23 -3.10 -22.88
N THR A 5 19.78 -4.31 -22.51
CA THR A 5 19.04 -5.13 -23.45
C THR A 5 17.59 -4.62 -23.59
N PRO A 6 17.02 -4.56 -24.83
CA PRO A 6 15.62 -4.11 -25.01
C PRO A 6 14.60 -4.91 -24.21
N GLN A 7 14.85 -6.21 -24.03
CA GLN A 7 13.95 -7.07 -23.25
C GLN A 7 13.90 -6.70 -21.78
N GLN A 8 15.03 -6.32 -21.18
CA GLN A 8 15.07 -5.88 -19.78
C GLN A 8 14.33 -4.55 -19.61
N ASN A 9 14.51 -3.62 -20.55
CA ASN A 9 13.80 -2.35 -20.53
C ASN A 9 12.29 -2.56 -20.63
N SER A 10 11.82 -3.43 -21.51
CA SER A 10 10.39 -3.65 -21.69
C SER A 10 9.72 -4.21 -20.46
N VAL A 11 10.38 -5.11 -19.72
CA VAL A 11 9.85 -5.65 -18.47
C VAL A 11 9.76 -4.58 -17.40
N ALA A 12 10.82 -3.78 -17.24
CA ALA A 12 10.84 -2.69 -16.26
C ALA A 12 9.79 -1.62 -16.60
N GLU A 13 9.67 -1.25 -17.87
CA GLU A 13 8.68 -0.29 -18.33
C GLU A 13 7.24 -0.79 -18.09
N TRP A 14 6.99 -2.05 -18.39
CA TRP A 14 5.68 -2.64 -18.14
C TRP A 14 5.32 -2.62 -16.65
N LYS A 15 6.25 -3.01 -15.79
CA LYS A 15 6.02 -2.97 -14.35
C LYS A 15 5.77 -1.55 -13.85
N ASN A 16 6.58 -0.61 -14.28
CA ASN A 16 6.42 0.79 -13.90
C ASN A 16 5.09 1.36 -14.36
N HIS A 17 4.69 1.05 -15.58
CA HIS A 17 3.39 1.46 -16.12
C HIS A 17 2.24 0.86 -15.31
N THR A 18 2.31 -0.42 -14.99
CA THR A 18 1.30 -1.11 -14.20
C THR A 18 1.17 -0.49 -12.81
N LEU A 19 2.28 -0.25 -12.14
CA LEU A 19 2.26 0.37 -10.80
C LEU A 19 1.69 1.79 -10.85
N LYS A 20 2.02 2.55 -11.87
CA LYS A 20 1.50 3.89 -12.06
C LYS A 20 -0.02 3.87 -12.26
N GLU A 21 -0.53 2.98 -13.09
CA GLU A 21 -1.97 2.84 -13.30
C GLU A 21 -2.68 2.39 -12.03
N MET A 22 -2.14 1.40 -11.33
CA MET A 22 -2.71 0.94 -10.07
C MET A 22 -2.80 2.07 -9.05
N SER A 23 -1.73 2.84 -8.88
CA SER A 23 -1.70 3.94 -7.92
C SER A 23 -2.67 5.06 -8.31
N ASN A 24 -2.77 5.38 -9.58
CA ASN A 24 -3.75 6.36 -10.05
C ASN A 24 -5.19 5.92 -9.77
N CYS A 25 -5.50 4.66 -10.04
CA CYS A 25 -6.83 4.11 -9.73
C CYS A 25 -7.14 4.17 -8.23
N MET A 26 -6.15 3.85 -7.39
CA MET A 26 -6.31 3.88 -5.94
C MET A 26 -6.61 5.31 -5.44
N ILE A 27 -5.88 6.29 -5.95
CA ILE A 27 -6.08 7.70 -5.58
C ILE A 27 -7.42 8.21 -6.08
N GLN A 28 -7.74 7.97 -7.34
CA GLN A 28 -8.96 8.47 -7.95
C GLN A 28 -10.22 7.84 -7.37
N SER A 29 -10.17 6.56 -7.07
CA SER A 29 -11.34 5.85 -6.51
C SER A 29 -11.77 6.40 -5.15
N LYS A 30 -10.86 7.02 -4.42
CA LYS A 30 -11.12 7.61 -3.10
C LYS A 30 -11.12 9.13 -3.12
N GLY A 31 -10.92 9.75 -4.27
CA GLY A 31 -10.89 11.21 -4.38
C GLY A 31 -9.77 11.86 -3.58
N LEU A 32 -8.65 11.18 -3.44
CA LEU A 32 -7.52 11.69 -2.67
C LEU A 32 -6.67 12.67 -3.47
N SER A 33 -5.95 13.51 -2.74
CA SER A 33 -4.98 14.43 -3.33
C SER A 33 -3.78 13.68 -3.90
N LEU A 34 -3.17 14.23 -4.95
CA LEU A 34 -1.98 13.67 -5.57
C LEU A 34 -0.76 13.60 -4.63
N GLN A 35 -0.78 14.33 -3.52
CA GLN A 35 0.30 14.25 -2.53
C GLN A 35 0.48 12.86 -1.93
N TYR A 36 -0.53 11.98 -2.02
CA TYR A 36 -0.45 10.60 -1.54
C TYR A 36 0.09 9.62 -2.57
N TRP A 37 0.64 10.14 -3.65
CA TRP A 37 1.16 9.33 -4.75
C TRP A 37 2.25 8.35 -4.31
N ALA A 38 3.19 8.78 -3.46
CA ALA A 38 4.28 7.92 -3.00
C ALA A 38 3.75 6.73 -2.19
N GLU A 39 2.80 6.96 -1.29
CA GLU A 39 2.17 5.92 -0.50
C GLU A 39 1.34 4.98 -1.38
N ALA A 40 0.66 5.53 -2.38
CA ALA A 40 -0.11 4.72 -3.32
C ALA A 40 0.79 3.81 -4.14
N ILE A 41 1.94 4.28 -4.61
CA ILE A 41 2.91 3.46 -5.35
C ILE A 41 3.49 2.36 -4.47
N ASN A 42 3.86 2.68 -3.25
CA ASN A 42 4.36 1.68 -2.30
C ASN A 42 3.32 0.60 -2.03
N CYS A 43 2.09 0.99 -1.83
CA CYS A 43 0.97 0.08 -1.62
C CYS A 43 0.72 -0.78 -2.85
N ALA A 44 0.72 -0.19 -4.04
CA ALA A 44 0.54 -0.90 -5.30
C ALA A 44 1.65 -1.94 -5.53
N ASN A 45 2.89 -1.58 -5.24
CA ASN A 45 4.01 -2.50 -5.37
C ASN A 45 3.89 -3.69 -4.41
N TYR A 46 3.49 -3.43 -3.18
CA TYR A 46 3.27 -4.49 -2.20
C TYR A 46 2.14 -5.43 -2.64
N ILE A 47 1.02 -4.88 -3.09
CA ILE A 47 -0.10 -5.67 -3.60
C ILE A 47 0.32 -6.48 -4.83
N PHE A 48 1.08 -5.88 -5.74
CA PHE A 48 1.58 -6.56 -6.93
C PHE A 48 2.42 -7.79 -6.56
N ASN A 49 3.31 -7.64 -5.57
CA ASN A 49 4.16 -8.74 -5.11
C ASN A 49 3.36 -9.85 -4.40
N CYS A 50 2.20 -9.53 -3.85
CA CYS A 50 1.33 -10.49 -3.17
C CYS A 50 0.21 -11.02 -4.06
N THR A 51 0.21 -10.68 -5.35
CA THR A 51 -0.79 -11.15 -6.30
C THR A 51 -0.25 -12.34 -7.09
N PRO A 52 -1.02 -13.44 -7.22
CA PRO A 52 -0.60 -14.58 -8.04
C PRO A 52 -0.38 -14.17 -9.50
N THR A 53 0.63 -14.77 -10.11
CA THR A 53 0.98 -14.47 -11.50
C THR A 53 1.00 -15.77 -12.34
N THR A 54 0.58 -15.65 -13.58
CA THR A 54 0.59 -16.78 -14.53
C THR A 54 2.01 -17.20 -14.89
N VAL A 55 2.96 -16.29 -14.85
CA VAL A 55 4.38 -16.58 -15.13
C VAL A 55 4.94 -17.59 -14.13
N LEU A 56 4.49 -17.52 -12.87
CA LEU A 56 4.91 -18.43 -11.81
C LEU A 56 3.84 -19.49 -11.48
N HIS A 57 3.00 -19.81 -12.46
CA HIS A 57 1.97 -20.85 -12.33
C HIS A 57 1.02 -20.65 -11.14
N GLY A 58 0.65 -19.41 -10.89
CA GLY A 58 -0.34 -19.07 -9.87
C GLY A 58 0.21 -18.81 -8.47
N ILE A 59 1.53 -18.83 -8.29
CA ILE A 59 2.13 -18.37 -7.04
C ILE A 59 2.51 -16.89 -7.12
N THR A 60 2.71 -16.25 -5.98
CA THR A 60 3.07 -14.84 -5.91
C THR A 60 4.58 -14.65 -6.02
N LEU A 61 4.99 -13.42 -6.38
CA LEU A 61 6.41 -13.06 -6.40
C LEU A 61 7.03 -13.14 -4.99
N GLU A 62 6.27 -12.73 -3.99
CA GLU A 62 6.73 -12.82 -2.59
C GLU A 62 6.94 -14.26 -2.16
N GLU A 63 6.05 -15.16 -2.56
CA GLU A 63 6.17 -16.60 -2.26
C GLU A 63 7.39 -17.22 -2.96
N GLU A 64 7.62 -16.85 -4.21
CA GLU A 64 8.81 -17.32 -4.93
C GLU A 64 10.11 -16.84 -4.30
N TRP A 65 10.11 -15.60 -3.82
CA TRP A 65 11.28 -15.00 -3.19
C TRP A 65 11.56 -15.54 -1.80
N SER A 66 10.54 -15.56 -0.93
CA SER A 66 10.68 -15.94 0.48
C SER A 66 10.42 -17.42 0.74
N LYS A 67 9.85 -18.14 -0.22
CA LYS A 67 9.39 -19.53 -0.11
C LYS A 67 8.28 -19.72 0.95
N ILE A 68 7.67 -18.64 1.38
CA ILE A 68 6.57 -18.65 2.34
C ILE A 68 5.40 -17.92 1.70
N LYS A 69 4.22 -18.54 1.75
CA LYS A 69 3.00 -17.92 1.24
C LYS A 69 2.68 -16.66 2.07
N PRO A 70 2.51 -15.49 1.42
CA PRO A 70 2.21 -14.27 2.16
C PRO A 70 0.82 -14.33 2.79
N ASP A 71 0.72 -13.84 4.02
CA ASP A 71 -0.56 -13.63 4.68
C ASP A 71 -1.10 -12.25 4.29
N VAL A 72 -2.25 -12.23 3.67
CA VAL A 72 -2.92 -11.00 3.22
C VAL A 72 -4.13 -10.64 4.09
N SER A 73 -4.33 -11.35 5.19
CA SER A 73 -5.48 -11.12 6.08
C SER A 73 -5.50 -9.71 6.68
N HIS A 74 -4.34 -9.08 6.80
CA HIS A 74 -4.20 -7.72 7.34
C HIS A 74 -4.46 -6.62 6.30
N PHE A 75 -4.70 -6.98 5.05
CA PHE A 75 -4.94 -5.99 4.00
C PHE A 75 -6.20 -5.19 4.29
N ARG A 76 -6.11 -3.88 4.03
CA ARG A 76 -7.23 -2.95 4.10
C ARG A 76 -7.25 -2.14 2.81
N LEU A 77 -8.40 -1.63 2.49
CA LEU A 77 -8.57 -0.83 1.28
C LEU A 77 -7.81 0.48 1.42
N PHE A 78 -6.97 0.80 0.46
CA PHE A 78 -6.25 2.07 0.42
C PHE A 78 -7.22 3.24 0.41
N GLY A 79 -6.98 4.23 1.27
CA GLY A 79 -7.84 5.39 1.37
C GLY A 79 -9.13 5.18 2.14
N CYS A 80 -9.34 4.03 2.77
CA CYS A 80 -10.53 3.82 3.61
C CYS A 80 -10.46 4.66 4.89
N GLU A 81 -11.63 5.02 5.41
CA GLU A 81 -11.71 5.69 6.69
C GLU A 81 -11.28 4.77 7.82
N ALA A 82 -10.54 5.33 8.76
CA ALA A 82 -10.05 4.61 9.91
C ALA A 82 -10.07 5.51 11.13
N TRP A 83 -10.03 4.91 12.31
CA TRP A 83 -10.03 5.65 13.58
C TRP A 83 -8.76 5.29 14.34
N ALA A 84 -7.86 6.25 14.48
CA ALA A 84 -6.64 6.09 15.25
C ALA A 84 -6.92 6.39 16.73
N HIS A 85 -6.51 5.46 17.59
CA HIS A 85 -6.63 5.65 19.02
C HIS A 85 -5.64 6.71 19.52
N ILE A 86 -6.12 7.68 20.29
CA ILE A 86 -5.27 8.69 20.89
C ILE A 86 -4.64 8.10 22.15
N PRO A 87 -3.29 8.11 22.28
CA PRO A 87 -2.62 7.60 23.48
C PRO A 87 -3.11 8.31 24.74
N ALA A 88 -3.22 7.58 25.85
CA ALA A 88 -3.72 8.10 27.11
C ALA A 88 -2.98 9.37 27.58
N GLU A 89 -1.70 9.46 27.26
CA GLU A 89 -0.85 10.61 27.59
C GLU A 89 -1.29 11.90 26.92
N LYS A 90 -1.94 11.79 25.76
CA LYS A 90 -2.42 12.94 24.97
C LYS A 90 -3.91 13.18 25.13
N GLN A 91 -4.61 12.31 25.86
CA GLN A 91 -6.04 12.45 26.06
C GLN A 91 -6.33 13.53 27.09
N LYS A 92 -7.23 14.45 26.75
CA LYS A 92 -7.76 15.44 27.68
C LYS A 92 -9.17 15.04 28.09
N ALA A 93 -9.58 15.50 29.27
CA ALA A 93 -10.94 15.25 29.75
C ALA A 93 -11.99 15.77 28.75
N LEU A 94 -13.02 14.98 28.50
CA LEU A 94 -14.13 15.33 27.62
C LEU A 94 -13.78 15.44 26.13
N GLN A 95 -12.59 14.99 25.72
CA GLN A 95 -12.22 14.92 24.30
C GLN A 95 -12.42 13.51 23.75
N PRO A 96 -12.65 13.38 22.43
CA PRO A 96 -12.74 12.07 21.79
C PRO A 96 -11.45 11.26 22.02
N LYS A 97 -11.61 9.96 22.23
CA LYS A 97 -10.47 9.05 22.44
C LYS A 97 -9.85 8.54 21.16
N SER A 98 -10.45 8.86 20.03
CA SER A 98 -9.97 8.45 18.72
C SER A 98 -10.11 9.60 17.74
N GLU A 99 -9.27 9.57 16.72
CA GLU A 99 -9.23 10.58 15.68
C GLU A 99 -9.48 9.92 14.33
N LYS A 100 -10.32 10.56 13.52
CA LYS A 100 -10.63 10.06 12.17
C LYS A 100 -9.44 10.32 11.25
N CYS A 101 -9.03 9.29 10.53
CA CYS A 101 -7.92 9.37 9.59
C CYS A 101 -8.19 8.49 8.37
N ILE A 102 -7.26 8.54 7.42
CA ILE A 102 -7.33 7.74 6.19
C ILE A 102 -6.17 6.73 6.20
N PHE A 103 -6.50 5.50 5.84
CA PHE A 103 -5.51 4.44 5.74
C PHE A 103 -4.74 4.56 4.42
N VAL A 104 -3.44 4.81 4.49
CA VAL A 104 -2.59 4.99 3.31
C VAL A 104 -1.38 4.07 3.25
N ASN A 105 -1.16 3.25 4.27
CA ASN A 105 0.02 2.40 4.29
C ASN A 105 -0.31 1.00 4.80
N ILE A 106 0.22 0.00 4.09
CA ILE A 106 0.16 -1.40 4.51
C ILE A 106 1.54 -1.77 5.01
N MET A 107 1.66 -1.96 6.32
CA MET A 107 2.93 -2.36 6.92
C MET A 107 3.17 -3.85 6.74
N LYS A 108 4.36 -4.19 6.29
CA LYS A 108 4.79 -5.59 6.15
C LYS A 108 4.69 -6.36 7.46
N MET A 109 4.94 -5.72 8.55
CA MET A 109 5.01 -6.34 9.87
C MET A 109 3.81 -5.99 10.71
N SER A 110 2.69 -6.10 10.20
CA SER A 110 1.38 -6.26 10.82
C SER A 110 1.09 -5.69 12.22
N LYS A 111 2.04 -5.11 12.91
CA LYS A 111 1.81 -4.62 14.28
C LYS A 111 1.30 -3.20 14.33
N ALA A 112 1.46 -2.46 13.27
CA ALA A 112 1.01 -1.08 13.21
C ALA A 112 0.46 -0.79 11.81
N ILE A 113 -0.71 -0.28 11.79
CA ILE A 113 -1.26 0.38 10.64
C ILE A 113 -0.85 1.84 10.79
N ASP A 114 -0.11 2.36 9.83
CA ASP A 114 0.30 3.76 9.88
C ASP A 114 -0.88 4.65 9.52
N PHE A 115 -1.21 5.52 10.42
CA PHE A 115 -2.23 6.52 10.21
C PHE A 115 -1.61 7.90 10.22
N PHE A 116 -1.93 8.68 9.22
CA PHE A 116 -1.56 10.09 9.15
C PHE A 116 -2.75 10.92 9.63
N SER A 117 -2.73 11.31 10.88
CA SER A 117 -3.91 11.87 11.51
C SER A 117 -4.27 13.27 11.02
N HIS A 118 -3.32 14.17 10.96
CA HIS A 118 -3.64 15.57 10.67
C HIS A 118 -3.48 15.96 9.20
N THR A 119 -2.68 15.24 8.46
CA THR A 119 -2.48 15.50 7.03
C THR A 119 -3.60 14.89 6.18
N LEU A 120 -4.27 13.90 6.72
CA LEU A 120 -5.23 13.07 6.02
C LEU A 120 -6.67 13.32 6.45
N MET A 121 -6.89 14.27 7.32
CA MET A 121 -8.25 14.63 7.69
C MET A 121 -8.96 15.26 6.50
N ILE A 122 -10.11 14.72 6.22
CA ILE A 122 -10.98 15.21 5.18
C ILE A 122 -11.75 16.44 5.67
#